data_a815a91017795c60d4fe150423d7c144
#
_entry.id   a815a91017795c60d4fe150423d7c144
#
_cell.length_a   1.000
_cell.length_b   1.000
_cell.length_c   1.000
_cell.angle_alpha   90.00
_cell.angle_beta   90.00
_cell.angle_gamma   90.00
#
_symmetry.space_group_name_H-M   'P 1'
#
loop_
_entity.id
_entity.type
_entity.pdbx_description
1 polymer ?
#
loop_
_entity_poly.entity_id
_entity_poly.type
_entity_poly.pdbx_seq_one_letter_code
_entity_poly.pdbx_strand_id
1 'polypeptide(L)'
;MPIIRLTLLEDFASLTEKGEIVQALGDSLVAVMGEIVRPYIYTLVDEVPPGAWSIQGGTIMTEEMMRAGIATSNQQRSQRLTEDRVRQAYEVLASGERDRIAEYWAEDMTWLVPGHNQISGMKRGLDEFLSFMDKVGYLTDNSFQMSWEGVVITGDTSADIRHNTGHRAGDESRQLAIDVVHVLRWREGKVVEGQGAIFSDGTAQFDEFWS
;
A
#
# COMPACT_ATOMS: atom_id res chain seq x y z
N MET A 1 8.61 7.49 35.38
CA MET A 1 9.26 8.00 34.16
C MET A 1 9.73 6.78 33.37
N PRO A 2 9.02 6.39 32.32
CA PRO A 2 9.41 5.20 31.55
C PRO A 2 10.65 5.49 30.68
N ILE A 3 11.56 4.52 30.63
CA ILE A 3 12.75 4.56 29.82
C ILE A 3 12.74 3.34 28.89
N ILE A 4 12.83 3.58 27.59
CA ILE A 4 13.02 2.53 26.58
C ILE A 4 14.49 2.51 26.20
N ARG A 5 15.09 1.34 26.16
CA ARG A 5 16.46 1.16 25.68
C ARG A 5 16.44 0.26 24.43
N LEU A 6 16.89 0.80 23.32
CA LEU A 6 17.04 0.10 22.05
C LEU A 6 18.53 -0.09 21.77
N THR A 7 18.92 -1.33 21.52
CA THR A 7 20.29 -1.62 21.10
C THR A 7 20.26 -2.15 19.66
N LEU A 8 21.00 -1.52 18.78
CA LEU A 8 21.11 -1.86 17.36
C LEU A 8 22.56 -2.23 17.03
N LEU A 9 22.74 -2.95 15.94
CA LEU A 9 24.06 -3.05 15.31
C LEU A 9 24.41 -1.70 14.69
N GLU A 10 25.68 -1.35 14.73
CA GLU A 10 26.21 -0.15 14.07
C GLU A 10 25.83 -0.15 12.58
N ASP A 11 25.39 0.98 12.06
CA ASP A 11 24.94 1.16 10.67
C ASP A 11 23.73 0.31 10.24
N PHE A 12 23.07 -0.39 11.17
CA PHE A 12 21.87 -1.19 10.84
C PHE A 12 20.68 -0.35 10.39
N ALA A 13 20.56 0.86 10.91
CA ALA A 13 19.47 1.79 10.59
C ALA A 13 20.03 3.21 10.39
N SER A 14 19.52 3.91 9.37
CA SER A 14 19.80 5.34 9.17
C SER A 14 19.23 6.18 10.32
N LEU A 15 19.64 7.44 10.41
CA LEU A 15 19.12 8.36 11.42
C LEU A 15 17.59 8.53 11.32
N THR A 16 17.06 8.57 10.10
CA THR A 16 15.60 8.66 9.85
C THR A 16 14.89 7.43 10.37
N GLU A 17 15.37 6.22 10.04
CA GLU A 17 14.78 4.97 10.50
C GLU A 17 14.87 4.81 12.02
N LYS A 18 15.97 5.24 12.65
CA LYS A 18 16.07 5.30 14.12
C LYS A 18 14.98 6.19 14.71
N GLY A 19 14.71 7.34 14.09
CA GLY A 19 13.62 8.24 14.48
C GLY A 19 12.24 7.57 14.41
N GLU A 20 11.95 6.89 13.31
CA GLU A 20 10.70 6.14 13.11
C GLU A 20 10.52 5.01 14.14
N ILE A 21 11.59 4.24 14.40
CA ILE A 21 11.57 3.16 15.40
C ILE A 21 11.30 3.74 16.81
N VAL A 22 11.99 4.81 17.19
CA VAL A 22 11.82 5.48 18.49
C VAL A 22 10.40 5.99 18.66
N GLN A 23 9.84 6.61 17.61
CA GLN A 23 8.45 7.07 17.62
C GLN A 23 7.48 5.90 17.79
N ALA A 24 7.62 4.84 17.01
CA ALA A 24 6.75 3.66 17.08
C ALA A 24 6.78 2.98 18.46
N LEU A 25 7.97 2.91 19.09
CA LEU A 25 8.12 2.38 20.45
C LEU A 25 7.41 3.28 21.47
N GLY A 26 7.53 4.60 21.33
CA GLY A 26 6.83 5.57 22.15
C GLY A 26 5.31 5.45 22.01
N ASP A 27 4.81 5.37 20.79
CA ASP A 27 3.39 5.22 20.49
C ASP A 27 2.82 3.91 21.04
N SER A 28 3.58 2.82 20.97
CA SER A 28 3.20 1.54 21.58
C SER A 28 3.05 1.62 23.10
N LEU A 29 3.94 2.36 23.77
CA LEU A 29 3.84 2.57 25.21
C LEU A 29 2.65 3.45 25.57
N VAL A 30 2.41 4.50 24.79
CA VAL A 30 1.26 5.41 24.95
C VAL A 30 -0.07 4.66 24.75
N ALA A 31 -0.14 3.75 23.78
CA ALA A 31 -1.33 2.93 23.53
C ALA A 31 -1.75 2.10 24.77
N VAL A 32 -0.78 1.69 25.59
CA VAL A 32 -1.04 0.92 26.83
C VAL A 32 -1.25 1.81 28.05
N MET A 33 -0.48 2.89 28.18
CA MET A 33 -0.44 3.71 29.40
C MET A 33 -1.22 5.03 29.29
N GLY A 34 -1.73 5.37 28.11
CA GLY A 34 -2.43 6.62 27.81
C GLY A 34 -1.51 7.79 27.45
N GLU A 35 -2.06 8.82 26.81
CA GLU A 35 -1.31 9.98 26.30
C GLU A 35 -0.56 10.77 27.37
N ILE A 36 -1.02 10.73 28.61
CA ILE A 36 -0.40 11.45 29.72
C ILE A 36 1.08 11.09 29.94
N VAL A 37 1.52 9.90 29.49
CA VAL A 37 2.91 9.46 29.66
C VAL A 37 3.84 9.97 28.57
N ARG A 38 3.33 10.38 27.42
CA ARG A 38 4.13 10.79 26.25
C ARG A 38 5.26 11.79 26.58
N PRO A 39 5.03 12.88 27.33
CA PRO A 39 6.08 13.85 27.65
C PRO A 39 7.20 13.30 28.55
N TYR A 40 6.99 12.14 29.17
CA TYR A 40 7.90 11.54 30.13
C TYR A 40 8.62 10.31 29.59
N ILE A 41 8.41 9.95 28.32
CA ILE A 41 9.10 8.82 27.68
C ILE A 41 10.49 9.26 27.22
N TYR A 42 11.50 8.53 27.67
CA TYR A 42 12.87 8.68 27.19
C TYR A 42 13.29 7.41 26.48
N THR A 43 13.82 7.56 25.26
CA THR A 43 14.37 6.45 24.50
C THR A 43 15.86 6.65 24.30
N LEU A 44 16.63 5.65 24.73
CA LEU A 44 18.07 5.58 24.51
C LEU A 44 18.33 4.61 23.36
N VAL A 45 19.13 5.04 22.38
CA VAL A 45 19.55 4.20 21.27
C VAL A 45 21.04 3.97 21.39
N ASP A 46 21.44 2.73 21.64
CA ASP A 46 22.81 2.30 21.70
C ASP A 46 23.16 1.57 20.39
N GLU A 47 24.34 1.82 19.85
CA GLU A 47 24.88 1.06 18.73
C GLU A 47 26.05 0.20 19.18
N VAL A 48 26.04 -1.06 18.74
CA VAL A 48 27.07 -2.04 19.10
C VAL A 48 27.87 -2.38 17.85
N PRO A 49 29.22 -2.17 17.88
CA PRO A 49 30.07 -2.45 16.75
C PRO A 49 30.22 -3.95 16.45
N PRO A 50 30.69 -4.30 15.24
CA PRO A 50 31.09 -5.66 14.92
C PRO A 50 32.10 -6.22 15.95
N GLY A 51 31.96 -7.52 16.26
CA GLY A 51 32.81 -8.16 17.27
C GLY A 51 32.34 -8.02 18.72
N ALA A 52 31.45 -7.09 19.03
CA ALA A 52 30.86 -6.92 20.37
C ALA A 52 29.47 -7.55 20.52
N TRP A 53 28.99 -8.25 19.50
CA TRP A 53 27.69 -8.91 19.44
C TRP A 53 27.84 -10.41 19.12
N SER A 54 27.09 -11.26 19.81
CA SER A 54 27.04 -12.69 19.49
C SER A 54 25.62 -13.14 19.19
N ILE A 55 25.47 -14.10 18.27
CA ILE A 55 24.22 -14.73 17.89
C ILE A 55 24.24 -16.22 18.20
N GLN A 56 23.06 -16.82 18.37
CA GLN A 56 22.87 -18.27 18.56
C GLN A 56 23.77 -18.91 19.65
N GLY A 57 24.05 -18.13 20.71
CA GLY A 57 24.73 -18.67 21.89
C GLY A 57 26.24 -18.85 21.78
N GLY A 58 26.91 -18.30 20.75
CA GLY A 58 28.39 -18.45 20.67
C GLY A 58 29.07 -17.89 19.44
N THR A 59 28.35 -17.59 18.37
CA THR A 59 28.96 -17.02 17.17
C THR A 59 29.11 -15.52 17.31
N ILE A 60 30.33 -15.00 17.30
CA ILE A 60 30.58 -13.56 17.27
C ILE A 60 30.20 -13.00 15.89
N MET A 61 29.39 -11.93 15.89
CA MET A 61 29.01 -11.24 14.66
C MET A 61 30.21 -10.52 14.07
N THR A 62 30.66 -10.96 12.90
CA THR A 62 31.73 -10.29 12.14
C THR A 62 31.17 -9.14 11.31
N GLU A 63 32.04 -8.22 10.86
CA GLU A 63 31.66 -7.12 9.96
C GLU A 63 31.03 -7.64 8.66
N GLU A 64 31.54 -8.73 8.10
CA GLU A 64 30.98 -9.36 6.89
C GLU A 64 29.55 -9.89 7.12
N MET A 65 29.32 -10.62 8.23
CA MET A 65 27.99 -11.09 8.60
C MET A 65 27.02 -9.95 8.84
N MET A 66 27.48 -8.87 9.46
CA MET A 66 26.68 -7.67 9.70
C MET A 66 26.31 -6.99 8.38
N ARG A 67 27.23 -6.77 7.48
CA ARG A 67 26.98 -6.19 6.14
C ARG A 67 26.01 -7.03 5.33
N ALA A 68 26.16 -8.36 5.34
CA ALA A 68 25.21 -9.27 4.69
C ALA A 68 23.80 -9.17 5.30
N GLY A 69 23.70 -9.09 6.63
CA GLY A 69 22.44 -8.91 7.34
C GLY A 69 21.76 -7.57 7.02
N ILE A 70 22.53 -6.48 6.98
CA ILE A 70 22.04 -5.14 6.61
C ILE A 70 21.56 -5.13 5.15
N ALA A 71 22.32 -5.72 4.22
CA ALA A 71 21.94 -5.79 2.82
C ALA A 71 20.62 -6.57 2.64
N THR A 72 20.49 -7.72 3.31
CA THR A 72 19.24 -8.50 3.30
C THR A 72 18.08 -7.72 3.90
N SER A 73 18.30 -7.05 5.03
CA SER A 73 17.26 -6.23 5.67
C SER A 73 16.81 -5.08 4.77
N ASN A 74 17.76 -4.38 4.14
CA ASN A 74 17.45 -3.28 3.21
C ASN A 74 16.67 -3.76 1.99
N GLN A 75 17.02 -4.95 1.46
CA GLN A 75 16.26 -5.56 0.37
C GLN A 75 14.83 -5.89 0.80
N GLN A 76 14.65 -6.47 1.99
CA GLN A 76 13.32 -6.76 2.53
C GLN A 76 12.50 -5.48 2.78
N ARG A 77 13.15 -4.40 3.25
CA ARG A 77 12.49 -3.10 3.46
C ARG A 77 12.07 -2.45 2.14
N SER A 78 12.93 -2.49 1.12
CA SER A 78 12.59 -1.96 -0.21
C SER A 78 11.45 -2.71 -0.90
N GLN A 79 11.19 -3.95 -0.48
CA GLN A 79 10.07 -4.76 -0.96
C GLN A 79 8.81 -4.60 -0.10
N ARG A 80 8.91 -3.93 1.05
CA ARG A 80 7.74 -3.73 1.92
C ARG A 80 6.73 -2.81 1.23
N LEU A 81 5.50 -3.29 1.16
CA LEU A 81 4.41 -2.50 0.65
C LEU A 81 4.15 -1.29 1.56
N THR A 82 4.08 -0.10 0.98
CA THR A 82 3.80 1.17 1.66
C THR A 82 2.56 1.83 1.09
N GLU A 83 1.94 2.74 1.85
CA GLU A 83 0.84 3.56 1.36
C GLU A 83 1.22 4.33 0.10
N ASP A 84 2.41 4.93 0.07
CA ASP A 84 2.91 5.66 -1.11
C ASP A 84 3.00 4.76 -2.34
N ARG A 85 3.44 3.50 -2.17
CA ARG A 85 3.48 2.55 -3.29
C ARG A 85 2.09 2.21 -3.81
N VAL A 86 1.11 2.03 -2.92
CA VAL A 86 -0.29 1.81 -3.30
C VAL A 86 -0.85 3.04 -4.03
N ARG A 87 -0.61 4.23 -3.50
CA ARG A 87 -1.06 5.50 -4.11
C ARG A 87 -0.46 5.70 -5.49
N GLN A 88 0.85 5.53 -5.64
CA GLN A 88 1.56 5.64 -6.92
C GLN A 88 1.04 4.66 -7.98
N ALA A 89 0.68 3.43 -7.58
CA ALA A 89 0.11 2.46 -8.52
C ALA A 89 -1.19 2.95 -9.18
N TYR A 90 -2.01 3.72 -8.48
CA TYR A 90 -3.19 4.33 -9.07
C TYR A 90 -2.88 5.61 -9.84
N GLU A 91 -1.99 6.44 -9.32
CA GLU A 91 -1.60 7.69 -9.99
C GLU A 91 -1.00 7.44 -11.37
N VAL A 92 -0.20 6.37 -11.51
CA VAL A 92 0.42 6.04 -12.79
C VAL A 92 -0.60 5.60 -13.86
N LEU A 93 -1.78 5.08 -13.47
CA LEU A 93 -2.85 4.75 -14.44
C LEU A 93 -3.33 5.99 -15.20
N ALA A 94 -3.34 7.16 -14.56
CA ALA A 94 -3.74 8.42 -15.19
C ALA A 94 -2.74 8.89 -16.27
N SER A 95 -1.51 8.36 -16.30
CA SER A 95 -0.53 8.71 -17.34
C SER A 95 -0.89 8.15 -18.72
N GLY A 96 -1.60 7.03 -18.79
CA GLY A 96 -1.84 6.26 -20.01
C GLY A 96 -0.58 5.62 -20.61
N GLU A 97 0.58 5.77 -19.97
CA GLU A 97 1.86 5.25 -20.45
C GLU A 97 2.05 3.80 -19.99
N ARG A 98 1.80 2.84 -20.90
CA ARG A 98 1.80 1.41 -20.58
C ARG A 98 3.07 0.93 -19.86
N ASP A 99 4.24 1.38 -20.32
CA ASP A 99 5.52 0.94 -19.74
C ASP A 99 5.68 1.43 -18.29
N ARG A 100 5.26 2.65 -17.99
CA ARG A 100 5.23 3.19 -16.62
C ARG A 100 4.22 2.44 -15.75
N ILE A 101 3.06 2.13 -16.31
CA ILE A 101 2.03 1.35 -15.60
C ILE A 101 2.56 -0.06 -15.28
N ALA A 102 3.29 -0.69 -16.20
CA ALA A 102 3.90 -2.01 -16.00
C ALA A 102 4.98 -2.06 -14.89
N GLU A 103 5.46 -0.91 -14.40
CA GLU A 103 6.33 -0.85 -13.20
C GLU A 103 5.57 -1.12 -11.90
N TYR A 104 4.24 -0.93 -11.90
CA TYR A 104 3.36 -1.05 -10.73
C TYR A 104 2.31 -2.17 -10.87
N TRP A 105 1.95 -2.53 -12.08
CA TRP A 105 0.93 -3.54 -12.41
C TRP A 105 1.57 -4.66 -13.21
N ALA A 106 1.43 -5.90 -12.74
CA ALA A 106 2.07 -7.04 -13.39
C ALA A 106 1.41 -7.36 -14.73
N GLU A 107 2.19 -7.86 -15.68
CA GLU A 107 1.70 -8.27 -17.01
C GLU A 107 0.63 -9.38 -16.92
N ASP A 108 0.76 -10.28 -15.94
CA ASP A 108 -0.12 -11.42 -15.68
C ASP A 108 -1.21 -11.11 -14.66
N MET A 109 -1.43 -9.83 -14.34
CA MET A 109 -2.41 -9.43 -13.33
C MET A 109 -3.84 -9.85 -13.64
N THR A 110 -4.67 -9.88 -12.62
CA THR A 110 -6.13 -10.04 -12.76
C THR A 110 -6.87 -8.94 -12.03
N TRP A 111 -8.01 -8.51 -12.58
CA TRP A 111 -8.88 -7.53 -11.95
C TRP A 111 -10.34 -7.95 -12.04
N LEU A 112 -11.00 -8.10 -10.90
CA LEU A 112 -12.42 -8.41 -10.85
C LEU A 112 -13.25 -7.14 -10.62
N VAL A 113 -14.04 -6.77 -11.63
CA VAL A 113 -15.03 -5.71 -11.54
C VAL A 113 -16.36 -6.31 -11.05
N PRO A 114 -16.91 -5.84 -9.91
CA PRO A 114 -18.17 -6.36 -9.37
C PRO A 114 -19.37 -6.02 -10.25
N GLY A 115 -20.53 -6.58 -9.89
CA GLY A 115 -21.82 -6.28 -10.53
C GLY A 115 -22.14 -7.13 -11.76
N HIS A 116 -23.21 -6.74 -12.48
CA HIS A 116 -23.77 -7.46 -13.63
C HIS A 116 -24.09 -6.50 -14.78
N ASN A 117 -23.10 -5.74 -15.22
CA ASN A 117 -23.21 -4.69 -16.22
C ASN A 117 -22.14 -4.82 -17.31
N GLN A 118 -22.12 -3.92 -18.27
CA GLN A 118 -21.25 -4.02 -19.44
C GLN A 118 -19.74 -3.91 -19.15
N ILE A 119 -19.33 -3.48 -17.95
CA ILE A 119 -17.91 -3.42 -17.54
C ILE A 119 -17.55 -4.51 -16.52
N SER A 120 -18.53 -5.21 -15.93
CA SER A 120 -18.32 -6.23 -14.90
C SER A 120 -17.49 -7.42 -15.41
N GLY A 121 -17.01 -8.23 -14.46
CA GLY A 121 -16.31 -9.47 -14.70
C GLY A 121 -14.78 -9.35 -14.60
N MET A 122 -14.13 -10.50 -14.83
CA MET A 122 -12.69 -10.64 -14.71
C MET A 122 -11.96 -10.05 -15.92
N LYS A 123 -10.97 -9.20 -15.66
CA LYS A 123 -9.99 -8.71 -16.63
C LYS A 123 -8.69 -9.48 -16.40
N ARG A 124 -8.11 -10.05 -17.45
CA ARG A 124 -6.93 -10.91 -17.38
C ARG A 124 -5.77 -10.30 -18.16
N GLY A 125 -4.68 -10.05 -17.45
CA GLY A 125 -3.51 -9.38 -17.99
C GLY A 125 -3.66 -7.85 -18.03
N LEU A 126 -2.52 -7.19 -18.10
CA LEU A 126 -2.44 -5.74 -18.06
C LEU A 126 -3.18 -5.09 -19.25
N ASP A 127 -3.08 -5.65 -20.44
CA ASP A 127 -3.71 -5.07 -21.66
C ASP A 127 -5.24 -5.10 -21.59
N GLU A 128 -5.85 -6.18 -21.07
CA GLU A 128 -7.29 -6.25 -20.88
C GLU A 128 -7.76 -5.28 -19.78
N PHE A 129 -6.96 -5.12 -18.72
CA PHE A 129 -7.21 -4.13 -17.67
C PHE A 129 -7.16 -2.70 -18.21
N LEU A 130 -6.16 -2.34 -19.02
CA LEU A 130 -6.07 -1.02 -19.62
C LEU A 130 -7.23 -0.76 -20.60
N SER A 131 -7.60 -1.74 -21.42
CA SER A 131 -8.78 -1.65 -22.31
C SER A 131 -10.08 -1.44 -21.52
N PHE A 132 -10.18 -2.04 -20.32
CA PHE A 132 -11.28 -1.78 -19.41
C PHE A 132 -11.25 -0.33 -18.90
N MET A 133 -10.09 0.21 -18.51
CA MET A 133 -9.96 1.60 -18.06
C MET A 133 -10.31 2.59 -19.18
N ASP A 134 -9.87 2.34 -20.41
CA ASP A 134 -10.23 3.13 -21.60
C ASP A 134 -11.75 3.12 -21.82
N LYS A 135 -12.39 1.96 -21.66
CA LYS A 135 -13.85 1.84 -21.77
C LYS A 135 -14.57 2.64 -20.69
N VAL A 136 -14.06 2.64 -19.44
CA VAL A 136 -14.60 3.47 -18.36
C VAL A 136 -14.50 4.95 -18.73
N GLY A 137 -13.33 5.40 -19.18
CA GLY A 137 -13.11 6.77 -19.65
C GLY A 137 -14.09 7.17 -20.78
N TYR A 138 -14.20 6.33 -21.81
CA TYR A 138 -15.12 6.57 -22.93
C TYR A 138 -16.59 6.68 -22.48
N LEU A 139 -17.06 5.75 -21.63
CA LEU A 139 -18.45 5.71 -21.17
C LEU A 139 -18.82 6.84 -20.21
N THR A 140 -17.84 7.55 -19.68
CA THR A 140 -18.02 8.65 -18.71
C THR A 140 -17.52 10.00 -19.23
N ASP A 141 -17.14 10.08 -20.50
CA ASP A 141 -16.49 11.27 -21.05
C ASP A 141 -15.31 11.77 -20.18
N ASN A 142 -14.55 10.81 -19.65
CA ASN A 142 -13.44 11.00 -18.69
C ASN A 142 -13.82 11.72 -17.38
N SER A 143 -15.09 11.76 -17.00
CA SER A 143 -15.54 12.33 -15.74
C SER A 143 -15.37 11.41 -14.53
N PHE A 144 -15.07 10.12 -14.76
CA PHE A 144 -14.89 9.15 -13.68
C PHE A 144 -13.67 9.47 -12.83
N GLN A 145 -13.87 9.56 -11.52
CA GLN A 145 -12.83 9.86 -10.55
C GLN A 145 -12.89 8.91 -9.36
N MET A 146 -11.75 8.61 -8.80
CA MET A 146 -11.57 7.80 -7.59
C MET A 146 -10.85 8.62 -6.52
N SER A 147 -11.59 9.21 -5.58
CA SER A 147 -10.99 9.94 -4.46
C SER A 147 -10.44 8.99 -3.42
N TRP A 148 -9.23 9.26 -2.95
CA TRP A 148 -8.55 8.50 -1.91
C TRP A 148 -9.09 8.85 -0.53
N GLU A 149 -9.46 7.86 0.27
CA GLU A 149 -9.88 8.05 1.67
C GLU A 149 -8.92 7.39 2.66
N GLY A 150 -8.34 6.24 2.31
CA GLY A 150 -7.38 5.57 3.17
C GLY A 150 -6.97 4.19 2.67
N VAL A 151 -6.04 3.57 3.38
CA VAL A 151 -5.55 2.21 3.08
C VAL A 151 -5.18 1.45 4.34
N VAL A 152 -5.44 0.15 4.32
CA VAL A 152 -4.92 -0.82 5.30
C VAL A 152 -3.99 -1.76 4.57
N ILE A 153 -2.79 -1.97 5.11
CA ILE A 153 -1.77 -2.84 4.53
C ILE A 153 -1.43 -3.95 5.51
N THR A 154 -1.40 -5.18 5.03
CA THR A 154 -0.96 -6.34 5.78
C THR A 154 -0.17 -7.30 4.88
N GLY A 155 1.14 -7.46 5.15
CA GLY A 155 2.03 -8.25 4.31
C GLY A 155 2.07 -7.76 2.87
N ASP A 156 1.64 -8.60 1.95
CA ASP A 156 1.56 -8.37 0.50
C ASP A 156 0.14 -7.98 0.01
N THR A 157 -0.72 -7.57 0.93
CA THR A 157 -2.11 -7.22 0.62
C THR A 157 -2.40 -5.79 1.08
N SER A 158 -3.05 -5.00 0.23
CA SER A 158 -3.65 -3.72 0.59
C SER A 158 -5.16 -3.71 0.37
N ALA A 159 -5.87 -2.99 1.21
CA ALA A 159 -7.28 -2.66 1.04
C ALA A 159 -7.42 -1.14 1.09
N ASP A 160 -7.66 -0.50 -0.05
CA ASP A 160 -7.83 0.94 -0.14
C ASP A 160 -9.30 1.32 -0.26
N ILE A 161 -9.68 2.39 0.44
CA ILE A 161 -11.02 2.94 0.49
C ILE A 161 -11.09 4.12 -0.46
N ARG A 162 -12.11 4.11 -1.32
CA ARG A 162 -12.32 5.12 -2.36
C ARG A 162 -13.75 5.60 -2.40
N HIS A 163 -13.91 6.87 -2.74
CA HIS A 163 -15.20 7.41 -3.19
C HIS A 163 -15.12 7.61 -4.71
N ASN A 164 -15.95 6.86 -5.45
CA ASN A 164 -15.99 6.91 -6.90
C ASN A 164 -17.14 7.77 -7.37
N THR A 165 -16.84 8.75 -8.21
CA THR A 165 -17.83 9.67 -8.80
C THR A 165 -17.69 9.74 -10.32
N GLY A 166 -18.72 10.20 -11.00
CA GLY A 166 -18.72 10.45 -12.44
C GLY A 166 -20.11 10.61 -13.01
N HIS A 167 -20.21 10.92 -14.29
CA HIS A 167 -21.46 10.94 -15.04
C HIS A 167 -21.35 10.15 -16.35
N ARG A 168 -22.47 9.77 -16.94
CA ARG A 168 -22.47 9.08 -18.24
C ARG A 168 -22.14 10.04 -19.38
N ALA A 169 -21.37 9.56 -20.35
CA ALA A 169 -21.13 10.28 -21.58
C ALA A 169 -22.46 10.60 -22.28
N GLY A 170 -22.67 11.88 -22.61
CA GLY A 170 -23.87 12.37 -23.24
C GLY A 170 -25.11 12.54 -22.33
N ASP A 171 -24.99 12.21 -21.02
CA ASP A 171 -26.05 12.42 -20.03
C ASP A 171 -25.49 12.73 -18.64
N GLU A 172 -25.21 13.99 -18.39
CA GLU A 172 -24.66 14.47 -17.10
C GLU A 172 -25.63 14.29 -15.92
N SER A 173 -26.93 14.06 -16.17
CA SER A 173 -27.91 13.81 -15.11
C SER A 173 -27.77 12.40 -14.54
N ARG A 174 -27.22 11.47 -15.31
CA ARG A 174 -26.97 10.09 -14.90
C ARG A 174 -25.60 10.02 -14.17
N GLN A 175 -25.67 10.18 -12.87
CA GLN A 175 -24.49 10.29 -12.01
C GLN A 175 -24.21 9.00 -11.23
N LEU A 176 -22.93 8.76 -10.94
CA LEU A 176 -22.43 7.77 -10.01
C LEU A 176 -21.81 8.46 -8.79
N ALA A 177 -22.15 7.99 -7.59
CA ALA A 177 -21.47 8.38 -6.35
C ALA A 177 -21.53 7.20 -5.38
N ILE A 178 -20.44 6.43 -5.28
CA ILE A 178 -20.38 5.17 -4.52
C ILE A 178 -19.08 5.05 -3.74
N ASP A 179 -19.17 4.41 -2.58
CA ASP A 179 -18.01 4.04 -1.79
C ASP A 179 -17.59 2.61 -2.12
N VAL A 180 -16.29 2.43 -2.34
CA VAL A 180 -15.72 1.15 -2.71
C VAL A 180 -14.48 0.84 -1.89
N VAL A 181 -14.20 -0.45 -1.71
CA VAL A 181 -12.90 -0.94 -1.28
C VAL A 181 -12.28 -1.72 -2.43
N HIS A 182 -11.06 -1.38 -2.78
CA HIS A 182 -10.25 -2.23 -3.64
C HIS A 182 -9.30 -3.07 -2.79
N VAL A 183 -9.34 -4.37 -2.95
CA VAL A 183 -8.39 -5.29 -2.34
C VAL A 183 -7.37 -5.70 -3.39
N LEU A 184 -6.11 -5.38 -3.12
CA LEU A 184 -4.98 -5.66 -4.03
C LEU A 184 -4.03 -6.67 -3.39
N ARG A 185 -3.57 -7.63 -4.18
CA ARG A 185 -2.44 -8.49 -3.86
C ARG A 185 -1.21 -8.05 -4.64
N TRP A 186 -0.07 -8.10 -3.95
CA TRP A 186 1.19 -7.59 -4.47
C TRP A 186 2.23 -8.71 -4.53
N ARG A 187 3.06 -8.68 -5.55
CA ARG A 187 4.23 -9.55 -5.72
C ARG A 187 5.37 -8.71 -6.27
N GLU A 188 6.50 -8.67 -5.55
CA GLU A 188 7.69 -7.90 -5.95
C GLU A 188 7.38 -6.41 -6.24
N GLY A 189 6.52 -5.79 -5.43
CA GLY A 189 6.14 -4.39 -5.57
C GLY A 189 5.15 -4.09 -6.70
N LYS A 190 4.56 -5.11 -7.34
CA LYS A 190 3.54 -4.96 -8.39
C LYS A 190 2.22 -5.59 -7.99
N VAL A 191 1.13 -4.99 -8.42
CA VAL A 191 -0.21 -5.56 -8.28
C VAL A 191 -0.36 -6.77 -9.20
N VAL A 192 -0.69 -7.93 -8.64
CA VAL A 192 -0.94 -9.17 -9.39
C VAL A 192 -2.41 -9.58 -9.38
N GLU A 193 -3.17 -9.10 -8.41
CA GLU A 193 -4.60 -9.36 -8.32
C GLU A 193 -5.29 -8.15 -7.70
N GLY A 194 -6.43 -7.77 -8.23
CA GLY A 194 -7.27 -6.73 -7.69
C GLY A 194 -8.74 -7.07 -7.81
N GLN A 195 -9.52 -6.61 -6.86
CA GLN A 195 -10.97 -6.70 -6.89
C GLN A 195 -11.61 -5.52 -6.18
N GLY A 196 -12.75 -5.07 -6.70
CA GLY A 196 -13.59 -4.07 -6.05
C GLY A 196 -14.71 -4.70 -5.23
N ALA A 197 -15.02 -4.09 -4.08
CA ALA A 197 -16.24 -4.34 -3.32
C ALA A 197 -16.95 -3.01 -3.10
N ILE A 198 -18.26 -2.99 -3.34
CA ILE A 198 -19.08 -1.78 -3.26
C ILE A 198 -19.94 -1.87 -2.00
N PHE A 199 -20.03 -0.79 -1.23
CA PHE A 199 -20.79 -0.75 0.00
C PHE A 199 -22.29 -0.53 -0.21
N SER A 200 -23.10 -1.10 0.67
CA SER A 200 -24.56 -0.89 0.77
C SER A 200 -25.30 -1.07 -0.57
N ASP A 201 -26.19 -0.15 -0.89
CA ASP A 201 -26.98 -0.15 -2.11
C ASP A 201 -26.17 0.31 -3.36
N GLY A 202 -24.89 0.65 -3.18
CA GLY A 202 -24.02 1.12 -4.26
C GLY A 202 -23.87 0.12 -5.40
N THR A 203 -24.01 -1.20 -5.15
CA THR A 203 -23.97 -2.20 -6.22
C THR A 203 -25.14 -2.03 -7.20
N ALA A 204 -26.35 -1.75 -6.72
CA ALA A 204 -27.50 -1.49 -7.57
C ALA A 204 -27.31 -0.21 -8.39
N GLN A 205 -26.83 0.87 -7.75
CA GLN A 205 -26.50 2.12 -8.43
C GLN A 205 -25.38 1.92 -9.48
N PHE A 206 -24.36 1.13 -9.15
CA PHE A 206 -23.27 0.80 -10.06
C PHE A 206 -23.78 0.03 -11.29
N ASP A 207 -24.62 -0.99 -11.10
CA ASP A 207 -25.18 -1.76 -12.20
C ASP A 207 -26.11 -0.91 -13.08
N GLU A 208 -26.96 -0.08 -12.50
CA GLU A 208 -27.79 0.86 -13.22
C GLU A 208 -26.96 1.89 -14.01
N PHE A 209 -25.93 2.45 -13.39
CA PHE A 209 -25.07 3.43 -14.03
C PHE A 209 -24.35 2.88 -15.27
N TRP A 210 -23.85 1.65 -15.20
CA TRP A 210 -23.10 1.03 -16.30
C TRP A 210 -23.96 0.22 -17.29
N SER A 211 -25.27 0.17 -17.12
CA SER A 211 -26.20 -0.50 -18.02
C SER A 211 -26.36 0.22 -19.35
#